data_89208ec45fc53ca0a52b694ac572d4b6
#
_entry.id   89208ec45fc53ca0a52b694ac572d4b6
#
_cell.length_a   1.000
_cell.length_b   1.000
_cell.length_c   1.000
_cell.angle_alpha   90.00
_cell.angle_beta   90.00
_cell.angle_gamma   90.00
#
_symmetry.space_group_name_H-M   'P 1'
#
loop_
_entity.id
_entity.type
_entity.pdbx_description
1 polymer ?
#
loop_
_entity_poly.entity_id
_entity_poly.type
_entity_poly.pdbx_seq_one_letter_code
_entity_poly.pdbx_strand_id
1 'polypeptide(L)'
;MILKKFLAFCDDGNAMITIVREDGMKLENAKASMLYTSSHYQFYDVISFGVHRGELHICVSGEPNLDEKQKFYNERKWVRK
;
A
#
# COMPACT_ATOMS: atom_id res chain seq x y z
N MET A 1 1.93 9.67 -2.09
CA MET A 1 2.01 8.40 -2.89
C MET A 1 1.15 7.36 -2.21
N ILE A 2 0.27 6.73 -2.97
CA ILE A 2 -0.57 5.65 -2.43
C ILE A 2 0.24 4.39 -2.19
N LEU A 3 -0.25 3.54 -1.28
CA LEU A 3 0.42 2.29 -0.90
C LEU A 3 0.70 1.40 -2.12
N LYS A 4 -0.26 1.28 -3.03
CA LYS A 4 -0.09 0.44 -4.22
C LYS A 4 1.13 0.87 -5.04
N LYS A 5 1.32 2.17 -5.24
CA LYS A 5 2.48 2.69 -5.97
C LYS A 5 3.78 2.45 -5.22
N PHE A 6 3.75 2.62 -3.89
CA PHE A 6 4.92 2.36 -3.05
C PHE A 6 5.33 0.89 -3.15
N LEU A 7 4.36 -0.03 -3.07
CA LEU A 7 4.64 -1.46 -3.13
C LEU A 7 5.17 -1.91 -4.49
N ALA A 8 4.86 -1.17 -5.55
CA ALA A 8 5.39 -1.48 -6.88
C ALA A 8 6.92 -1.36 -6.95
N PHE A 9 7.53 -0.63 -6.00
CA PHE A 9 9.00 -0.50 -5.93
C PHE A 9 9.65 -1.61 -5.09
N CYS A 10 8.87 -2.48 -4.47
CA CYS A 10 9.43 -3.58 -3.68
C CYS A 10 9.88 -4.70 -4.61
N ASP A 11 11.18 -4.96 -4.65
CA ASP A 11 11.76 -6.00 -5.50
C ASP A 11 11.41 -7.41 -5.00
N ASP A 12 11.28 -7.57 -3.69
CA ASP A 12 11.01 -8.86 -3.07
C ASP A 12 9.55 -8.98 -2.67
N GLY A 13 8.78 -9.66 -3.52
CA GLY A 13 7.36 -9.89 -3.26
C GLY A 13 7.08 -10.77 -2.05
N ASN A 14 8.09 -11.48 -1.55
CA ASN A 14 7.94 -12.33 -0.36
C ASN A 14 8.28 -11.62 0.94
N ALA A 15 8.78 -10.38 0.87
CA ALA A 15 9.10 -9.61 2.07
C ALA A 15 7.83 -9.35 2.88
N MET A 16 7.90 -9.63 4.17
CA MET A 16 6.77 -9.35 5.07
C MET A 16 6.74 -7.86 5.42
N ILE A 17 5.57 -7.28 5.31
CA ILE A 17 5.36 -5.86 5.55
C ILE A 17 4.19 -5.69 6.51
N THR A 18 4.34 -4.76 7.46
CA THR A 18 3.27 -4.37 8.36
C THR A 18 2.74 -3.00 7.96
N ILE A 19 1.44 -2.91 7.78
CA ILE A 19 0.75 -1.64 7.48
C ILE A 19 0.16 -1.13 8.78
N VAL A 20 0.49 0.11 9.15
CA VAL A 20 -0.06 0.75 10.34
C VAL A 20 -0.75 2.04 9.95
N ARG A 21 -1.78 2.39 10.71
CA ARG A 21 -2.49 3.66 10.54
C ARG A 21 -1.72 4.75 11.28
N GLU A 22 -1.99 6.00 10.93
CA GLU A 22 -1.28 7.15 11.51
C GLU A 22 -1.40 7.28 13.03
N ASP A 23 -2.42 6.64 13.64
CA ASP A 23 -2.57 6.58 15.09
C ASP A 23 -1.82 5.41 15.73
N GLY A 24 -1.09 4.64 14.94
CA GLY A 24 -0.31 3.51 15.42
C GLY A 24 -1.03 2.16 15.38
N MET A 25 -2.29 2.14 14.97
CA MET A 25 -3.04 0.88 14.89
C MET A 25 -2.50 0.00 13.76
N LYS A 26 -2.15 -1.24 14.08
CA LYS A 26 -1.73 -2.21 13.08
C LYS A 26 -2.95 -2.62 12.25
N LEU A 27 -2.86 -2.46 10.93
CA LEU A 27 -3.95 -2.75 10.01
C LEU A 27 -3.79 -4.09 9.31
N GLU A 28 -2.60 -4.36 8.80
CA GLU A 28 -2.33 -5.58 8.04
C GLU A 28 -0.87 -6.00 8.20
N ASN A 29 -0.63 -7.31 8.09
CA ASN A 29 0.71 -7.87 8.02
C ASN A 29 0.67 -8.99 6.99
N ALA A 30 1.34 -8.80 5.86
CA ALA A 30 1.33 -9.77 4.78
C ALA A 30 2.55 -9.57 3.87
N LYS A 31 2.73 -10.48 2.93
CA LYS A 31 3.78 -10.37 1.93
C LYS A 31 3.51 -9.19 1.00
N ALA A 32 4.58 -8.53 0.54
CA ALA A 32 4.47 -7.39 -0.35
C ALA A 32 3.61 -7.67 -1.58
N SER A 33 3.76 -8.84 -2.20
CA SER A 33 2.97 -9.22 -3.36
C SER A 33 1.49 -9.32 -3.05
N MET A 34 1.14 -9.83 -1.89
CA MET A 34 -0.26 -9.93 -1.46
C MET A 34 -0.85 -8.56 -1.17
N LEU A 35 -0.09 -7.69 -0.52
CA LEU A 35 -0.54 -6.33 -0.25
C LEU A 35 -0.77 -5.57 -1.56
N TYR A 36 0.12 -5.74 -2.52
CA TYR A 36 0.01 -5.08 -3.81
C TYR A 36 -1.27 -5.46 -4.55
N THR A 37 -1.68 -6.72 -4.48
CA THR A 37 -2.82 -7.23 -5.25
C THR A 37 -4.15 -7.23 -4.50
N SER A 38 -4.11 -7.36 -3.17
CA SER A 38 -5.32 -7.67 -2.40
C SER A 38 -5.56 -6.81 -1.17
N SER A 39 -4.66 -5.90 -0.82
CA SER A 39 -4.82 -5.10 0.38
C SER A 39 -6.03 -4.17 0.29
N HIS A 40 -6.76 -4.07 1.38
CA HIS A 40 -7.81 -3.07 1.58
C HIS A 40 -7.27 -1.64 1.53
N TYR A 41 -5.96 -1.47 1.76
CA TYR A 41 -5.32 -0.16 1.96
C TYR A 41 -4.49 0.27 0.76
N GLN A 42 -4.70 -0.35 -0.40
CA GLN A 42 -3.94 -0.05 -1.63
C GLN A 42 -3.96 1.43 -2.00
N PHE A 43 -5.06 2.10 -1.74
CA PHE A 43 -5.26 3.50 -2.16
C PHE A 43 -5.12 4.49 -1.01
N TYR A 44 -4.63 4.05 0.14
CA TYR A 44 -4.31 4.94 1.25
C TYR A 44 -2.93 5.56 0.99
N ASP A 45 -2.77 6.83 1.35
CA ASP A 45 -1.49 7.51 1.16
C ASP A 45 -0.45 7.03 2.17
N VAL A 46 0.77 6.82 1.69
CA VAL A 46 1.91 6.50 2.56
C VAL A 46 2.39 7.80 3.20
N ILE A 47 2.38 7.84 4.52
CA ILE A 47 2.83 8.99 5.30
C ILE A 47 4.32 8.85 5.62
N SER A 48 4.71 7.65 6.05
CA SER A 48 6.09 7.37 6.41
C SER A 48 6.34 5.86 6.35
N PHE A 49 7.59 5.47 6.43
CA PHE A 49 7.96 4.07 6.50
C PHE A 49 9.28 3.92 7.23
N GLY A 50 9.54 2.72 7.72
CA GLY A 50 10.79 2.43 8.40
C GLY A 50 10.94 0.94 8.62
N VAL A 51 12.15 0.52 9.00
CA VAL A 51 12.41 -0.88 9.31
C VAL A 51 12.40 -1.03 10.83
N HIS A 52 11.66 -2.02 11.30
CA HIS A 52 11.55 -2.33 12.72
C HIS A 52 11.75 -3.83 12.90
N ARG A 53 12.82 -4.21 13.61
CA ARG A 53 13.19 -5.62 13.82
C ARG A 53 13.31 -6.42 12.53
N GLY A 54 13.88 -5.78 11.50
CA GLY A 54 14.11 -6.43 10.21
C GLY A 54 12.88 -6.49 9.31
N GLU A 55 11.76 -5.92 9.74
CA GLU A 55 10.52 -5.91 8.96
C GLU A 55 10.15 -4.48 8.58
N LEU A 56 9.70 -4.29 7.35
CA LEU A 56 9.27 -2.98 6.88
C LEU A 56 7.89 -2.64 7.44
N HIS A 57 7.79 -1.49 8.06
CA HIS A 57 6.54 -0.93 8.57
C HIS A 57 6.19 0.29 7.72
N ILE A 58 4.99 0.33 7.16
CA ILE A 58 4.51 1.43 6.34
C ILE A 58 3.32 2.07 7.05
N CYS A 59 3.46 3.36 7.35
CA CYS A 59 2.38 4.13 7.96
C CYS A 59 1.54 4.78 6.88
N VAL A 60 0.23 4.58 6.95
CA VAL A 60 -0.71 5.13 5.97
C VAL A 60 -1.70 6.08 6.65
N SER A 61 -2.32 6.95 5.84
CA SER A 61 -3.37 7.86 6.29
C SER A 61 -4.59 7.10 6.81
N GLY A 62 -5.48 7.81 7.50
CA GLY A 62 -6.71 7.20 8.02
C GLY A 62 -7.80 7.00 6.99
N GLU A 63 -7.63 7.51 5.78
CA GLU A 63 -8.64 7.46 4.72
C GLU A 63 -8.00 7.17 3.37
N PRO A 64 -8.75 6.52 2.45
CA PRO A 64 -8.24 6.26 1.10
C PRO A 64 -8.15 7.56 0.29
N ASN A 65 -7.20 7.60 -0.63
CA ASN A 65 -7.08 8.68 -1.59
C ASN A 65 -8.01 8.39 -2.77
N LEU A 66 -9.20 8.98 -2.75
CA LEU A 66 -10.23 8.69 -3.75
C LEU A 66 -9.84 9.17 -5.15
N ASP A 67 -9.10 10.26 -5.25
CA ASP A 67 -8.63 10.77 -6.55
C ASP A 67 -7.68 9.79 -7.22
N GLU A 68 -6.73 9.25 -6.49
CA GLU A 68 -5.80 8.25 -7.01
C GLU A 68 -6.52 6.95 -7.36
N LYS A 69 -7.49 6.57 -6.57
CA LYS A 69 -8.31 5.38 -6.83
C LYS A 69 -9.07 5.54 -8.14
N GLN A 70 -9.66 6.71 -8.36
CA GLN A 70 -10.41 7.00 -9.57
C GLN A 70 -9.50 6.97 -10.80
N LYS A 71 -8.31 7.58 -10.70
CA LYS A 71 -7.32 7.54 -11.77
C LYS A 71 -6.93 6.13 -12.14
N PHE A 72 -6.69 5.30 -11.13
CA PHE A 72 -6.32 3.90 -11.35
C PHE A 72 -7.37 3.16 -12.15
N TYR A 73 -8.65 3.30 -11.79
CA TYR A 73 -9.73 2.64 -12.50
C TYR A 73 -9.94 3.20 -13.91
N ASN A 74 -9.73 4.49 -14.10
CA ASN A 74 -9.82 5.10 -15.43
C ASN A 74 -8.72 4.58 -16.35
N GLU A 75 -7.50 4.46 -15.85
CA GLU A 75 -6.38 3.92 -16.60
C GLU A 75 -6.64 2.46 -16.99
N ARG A 76 -7.22 1.69 -16.10
CA ARG A 76 -7.57 0.30 -16.39
C ARG A 76 -8.61 0.21 -17.50
N LYS A 77 -9.55 1.12 -17.54
CA LYS A 77 -10.55 1.15 -18.62
C LYS A 77 -9.87 1.35 -19.98
N TRP A 78 -8.88 2.22 -20.03
CA TRP A 78 -8.11 2.45 -21.26
C TRP A 78 -7.37 1.20 -21.69
N VAL A 79 -6.72 0.54 -20.78
CA VAL A 79 -5.93 -0.67 -21.07
C VAL A 79 -6.81 -1.81 -21.57
N ARG A 80 -8.04 -1.88 -21.12
CA ARG A 80 -8.96 -2.95 -21.48
C ARG A 80 -9.53 -2.83 -22.88
N LYS A 81 -9.39 -1.68 -23.47
CA LYS A 81 -9.81 -1.50 -24.85
C LYS A 81 -8.74 -2.00 -25.79
#